data_14bf4b5853a5dac805e0ae26a51e6f9b
#
_entry.id   14bf4b5853a5dac805e0ae26a51e6f9b
#
_cell.length_a   1.000
_cell.length_b   1.000
_cell.length_c   1.000
_cell.angle_alpha   90.00
_cell.angle_beta   90.00
_cell.angle_gamma   90.00
#
_symmetry.space_group_name_H-M   'P 1'
#
loop_
_entity.id
_entity.type
_entity.pdbx_description
1 polymer ?
#
loop_
_entity_poly.entity_id
_entity_poly.type
_entity_poly.pdbx_seq_one_letter_code
_entity_poly.pdbx_strand_id
1 'polypeptide(L)'
;MQREEFVQQLWLDYVHQHPDVGALRLWPIDAQAEYLALLTLNHGPWCMDALLPGLTRLGYRPGHRHAMADRGLLVTLLLPPDDGPWLILAELQLGTLSRDPRQRLESLMALAPEADRRGQNLLCRGRPWPMPDWATYQALQAAHPLAGLLAVNGPRLHHAGFDCQRLGDSLEHFDSRLAELGFHGSSDRHHGIFPVSGLLDYRFYPASPQRLPFANGDEHRIDIGGLALVQKSVSANQDRAVELLLPHHTRCEIA
;
A
#
# COMPACT_ATOMS: atom_id res chain seq x y z
N MET A 1 22.30 0.69 0.16
CA MET A 1 21.14 1.12 -0.62
C MET A 1 20.81 2.54 -0.22
N GLN A 2 20.73 3.41 -1.19
CA GLN A 2 20.32 4.79 -1.01
C GLN A 2 18.77 4.88 -1.06
N ARG A 3 18.18 6.00 -0.63
CA ARG A 3 16.73 6.16 -0.61
C ARG A 3 16.13 6.12 -2.02
N GLU A 4 16.77 6.80 -2.97
CA GLU A 4 16.33 6.84 -4.38
C GLU A 4 16.30 5.43 -4.98
N GLU A 5 17.34 4.63 -4.70
CA GLU A 5 17.40 3.21 -5.11
C GLU A 5 16.26 2.40 -4.48
N PHE A 6 15.94 2.65 -3.21
CA PHE A 6 14.83 1.98 -2.51
C PHE A 6 13.48 2.32 -3.13
N VAL A 7 13.22 3.62 -3.36
CA VAL A 7 11.98 4.09 -3.99
C VAL A 7 11.85 3.53 -5.41
N GLN A 8 12.94 3.57 -6.18
CA GLN A 8 12.97 3.01 -7.53
C GLN A 8 12.73 1.50 -7.51
N GLN A 9 13.31 0.77 -6.57
CA GLN A 9 13.09 -0.68 -6.45
C GLN A 9 11.64 -1.01 -6.09
N LEU A 10 11.03 -0.27 -5.15
CA LEU A 10 9.60 -0.40 -4.83
C LEU A 10 8.74 -0.20 -6.07
N TRP A 11 9.02 0.86 -6.83
CA TRP A 11 8.26 1.18 -8.04
C TRP A 11 8.45 0.15 -9.14
N LEU A 12 9.68 -0.27 -9.40
CA LEU A 12 9.97 -1.29 -10.44
C LEU A 12 9.33 -2.65 -10.10
N ASP A 13 9.40 -3.09 -8.84
CA ASP A 13 8.73 -4.30 -8.38
C ASP A 13 7.21 -4.18 -8.58
N TYR A 14 6.65 -3.01 -8.27
CA TYR A 14 5.23 -2.74 -8.39
C TYR A 14 4.75 -2.75 -9.86
N VAL A 15 5.39 -2.02 -10.75
CA VAL A 15 4.98 -1.98 -12.17
C VAL A 15 5.27 -3.29 -12.91
N HIS A 16 6.21 -4.09 -12.42
CA HIS A 16 6.43 -5.45 -12.92
C HIS A 16 5.23 -6.36 -12.61
N GLN A 17 4.64 -6.20 -11.44
CA GLN A 17 3.40 -6.89 -11.07
C GLN A 17 2.16 -6.31 -11.76
N HIS A 18 2.14 -5.00 -11.99
CA HIS A 18 1.03 -4.25 -12.57
C HIS A 18 1.46 -3.57 -13.88
N PRO A 19 1.68 -4.35 -14.95
CA PRO A 19 2.15 -3.81 -16.22
C PRO A 19 1.17 -2.82 -16.86
N ASP A 20 -0.12 -2.96 -16.59
CA ASP A 20 -1.17 -2.01 -16.99
C ASP A 20 -0.95 -0.63 -16.35
N VAL A 21 -0.68 -0.58 -15.03
CA VAL A 21 -0.33 0.67 -14.34
C VAL A 21 0.99 1.23 -14.85
N GLY A 22 2.00 0.37 -15.05
CA GLY A 22 3.30 0.77 -15.58
C GLY A 22 3.26 1.27 -17.03
N ALA A 23 2.25 0.87 -17.80
CA ALA A 23 2.06 1.30 -19.19
C ALA A 23 1.33 2.64 -19.35
N LEU A 24 0.75 3.19 -18.26
CA LEU A 24 0.06 4.47 -18.32
C LEU A 24 0.98 5.60 -18.79
N ARG A 25 0.49 6.44 -19.69
CA ARG A 25 1.19 7.59 -20.29
C ARG A 25 0.33 8.86 -20.18
N LEU A 26 -0.31 9.04 -19.03
CA LEU A 26 -1.21 10.16 -18.78
C LEU A 26 -0.48 11.41 -18.31
N TRP A 27 0.72 11.24 -17.80
CA TRP A 27 1.63 12.28 -17.29
C TRP A 27 3.07 12.00 -17.71
N PRO A 28 4.00 12.96 -17.52
CA PRO A 28 5.40 12.76 -17.83
C PRO A 28 6.00 11.53 -17.17
N ILE A 29 6.92 10.84 -17.86
CA ILE A 29 7.53 9.59 -17.37
C ILE A 29 8.34 9.77 -16.09
N ASP A 30 8.80 10.99 -15.84
CA ASP A 30 9.54 11.43 -14.67
C ASP A 30 8.64 11.95 -13.54
N ALA A 31 7.31 11.95 -13.75
CA ALA A 31 6.37 12.34 -12.72
C ALA A 31 6.50 11.42 -11.50
N GLN A 32 6.82 12.02 -10.36
CA GLN A 32 6.96 11.28 -9.12
C GLN A 32 5.61 11.08 -8.44
N ALA A 33 5.43 9.91 -7.84
CA ALA A 33 4.32 9.68 -6.94
C ALA A 33 4.38 10.68 -5.76
N GLU A 34 3.23 11.15 -5.33
CA GLU A 34 3.10 11.96 -4.11
C GLU A 34 3.37 11.11 -2.87
N TYR A 35 2.88 9.86 -2.91
CA TYR A 35 3.11 8.89 -1.85
C TYR A 35 3.12 7.45 -2.38
N LEU A 36 3.74 6.56 -1.60
CA LEU A 36 3.74 5.12 -1.79
C LEU A 36 3.10 4.46 -0.57
N ALA A 37 2.00 3.76 -0.75
CA ALA A 37 1.27 3.08 0.32
C ALA A 37 1.71 1.61 0.43
N LEU A 38 2.35 1.28 1.53
CA LEU A 38 2.92 -0.02 1.83
C LEU A 38 2.01 -0.76 2.80
N LEU A 39 1.67 -2.00 2.49
CA LEU A 39 0.91 -2.88 3.38
C LEU A 39 1.85 -3.88 4.04
N THR A 40 1.73 -4.02 5.34
CA THR A 40 2.48 -4.98 6.17
C THR A 40 1.59 -5.53 7.30
N LEU A 41 2.19 -6.24 8.26
CA LEU A 41 1.47 -6.86 9.38
C LEU A 41 2.32 -6.87 10.65
N ASN A 42 1.69 -6.89 11.81
CA ASN A 42 2.37 -6.82 13.11
C ASN A 42 2.96 -8.17 13.56
N HIS A 43 3.77 -8.79 12.70
CA HIS A 43 4.41 -10.07 13.01
C HIS A 43 5.86 -10.16 12.50
N GLY A 44 6.75 -10.59 13.39
CA GLY A 44 8.16 -10.84 13.06
C GLY A 44 8.88 -9.63 12.46
N PRO A 45 9.75 -9.84 11.46
CA PRO A 45 10.56 -8.76 10.89
C PRO A 45 9.77 -7.81 10.00
N TRP A 46 8.53 -8.13 9.68
CA TRP A 46 7.65 -7.32 8.84
C TRP A 46 6.79 -6.35 9.64
N CYS A 47 6.84 -6.38 10.99
CA CYS A 47 6.12 -5.40 11.79
C CYS A 47 6.70 -3.99 11.62
N MET A 48 5.85 -3.00 11.81
CA MET A 48 6.20 -1.59 11.67
C MET A 48 7.44 -1.23 12.50
N ASP A 49 7.51 -1.68 13.75
CA ASP A 49 8.63 -1.37 14.65
C ASP A 49 9.95 -1.98 14.19
N ALA A 50 9.93 -3.13 13.51
CA ALA A 50 11.11 -3.74 12.92
C ALA A 50 11.54 -3.06 11.60
N LEU A 51 10.59 -2.53 10.84
CA LEU A 51 10.84 -1.85 9.56
C LEU A 51 11.32 -0.40 9.73
N LEU A 52 10.80 0.32 10.72
CA LEU A 52 11.09 1.74 10.94
C LEU A 52 12.58 2.09 11.06
N PRO A 53 13.43 1.34 11.77
CA PRO A 53 14.87 1.65 11.84
C PRO A 53 15.55 1.61 10.46
N GLY A 54 15.11 0.71 9.57
CA GLY A 54 15.60 0.64 8.19
C GLY A 54 15.20 1.87 7.37
N LEU A 55 13.92 2.24 7.45
CA LEU A 55 13.38 3.41 6.76
C LEU A 55 13.95 4.72 7.27
N THR A 56 14.19 4.83 8.59
CA THR A 56 14.85 5.99 9.18
C THR A 56 16.30 6.15 8.70
N ARG A 57 17.04 5.04 8.51
CA ARG A 57 18.39 5.10 7.91
C ARG A 57 18.39 5.55 6.45
N LEU A 58 17.27 5.39 5.74
CA LEU A 58 17.06 5.96 4.40
C LEU A 58 16.66 7.45 4.43
N GLY A 59 16.59 8.06 5.62
CA GLY A 59 16.29 9.47 5.82
C GLY A 59 14.80 9.76 6.08
N TYR A 60 13.93 8.77 6.07
CA TYR A 60 12.52 8.98 6.40
C TYR A 60 12.33 9.29 7.89
N ARG A 61 11.44 10.23 8.19
CA ARG A 61 11.06 10.58 9.56
C ARG A 61 9.64 10.08 9.83
N PRO A 62 9.42 9.24 10.85
CA PRO A 62 8.09 8.83 11.23
C PRO A 62 7.26 10.02 11.71
N GLY A 63 6.05 10.13 11.20
CA GLY A 63 5.01 11.01 11.70
C GLY A 63 4.15 10.33 12.77
N HIS A 64 2.94 10.86 12.97
CA HIS A 64 2.00 10.28 13.92
C HIS A 64 1.48 8.92 13.46
N ARG A 65 1.16 8.07 14.42
CA ARG A 65 0.47 6.79 14.20
C ARG A 65 -1.04 7.00 14.33
N HIS A 66 -1.79 6.39 13.42
CA HIS A 66 -3.25 6.44 13.38
C HIS A 66 -3.80 5.01 13.46
N ALA A 67 -4.62 4.74 14.47
CA ALA A 67 -5.34 3.49 14.59
C ALA A 67 -6.65 3.56 13.80
N MET A 68 -6.85 2.61 12.89
CA MET A 68 -8.11 2.34 12.21
C MET A 68 -8.72 1.09 12.84
N ALA A 69 -9.35 1.26 14.00
CA ALA A 69 -9.85 0.14 14.79
C ALA A 69 -10.92 -0.69 14.07
N ASP A 70 -11.77 -0.05 13.28
CA ASP A 70 -12.79 -0.65 12.42
C ASP A 70 -12.19 -1.58 11.33
N ARG A 71 -10.94 -1.34 10.96
CA ARG A 71 -10.21 -2.10 9.94
C ARG A 71 -9.05 -2.91 10.49
N GLY A 72 -8.83 -2.91 11.79
CA GLY A 72 -7.71 -3.59 12.40
C GLY A 72 -6.34 -3.15 11.87
N LEU A 73 -6.20 -1.88 11.50
CA LEU A 73 -4.98 -1.31 10.94
C LEU A 73 -4.34 -0.29 11.88
N LEU A 74 -3.01 -0.28 11.90
CA LEU A 74 -2.20 0.81 12.41
C LEU A 74 -1.48 1.45 11.23
N VAL A 75 -1.57 2.77 11.08
CA VAL A 75 -1.02 3.49 9.93
C VAL A 75 -0.07 4.59 10.41
N THR A 76 1.08 4.74 9.76
CA THR A 76 1.97 5.88 9.96
C THR A 76 2.41 6.47 8.64
N LEU A 77 2.52 7.80 8.60
CA LEU A 77 3.17 8.53 7.53
C LEU A 77 4.65 8.63 7.82
N LEU A 78 5.46 8.48 6.79
CA LEU A 78 6.91 8.62 6.83
C LEU A 78 7.30 9.75 5.89
N LEU A 79 7.84 10.82 6.47
CA LEU A 79 8.19 12.04 5.77
C LEU A 79 9.57 11.88 5.13
N PRO A 80 9.72 12.14 3.81
CA PRO A 80 11.03 12.20 3.18
C PRO A 80 11.80 13.44 3.66
N PRO A 81 13.13 13.46 3.55
CA PRO A 81 13.95 14.64 3.89
C PRO A 81 13.89 15.76 2.82
N ASP A 82 13.32 15.47 1.67
CA ASP A 82 13.20 16.36 0.48
C ASP A 82 11.82 16.21 -0.18
N ASP A 83 11.69 16.60 -1.46
CA ASP A 83 10.47 16.51 -2.26
C ASP A 83 10.15 15.10 -2.78
N GLY A 84 10.86 14.08 -2.33
CA GLY A 84 10.57 12.69 -2.69
C GLY A 84 9.18 12.22 -2.23
N PRO A 85 8.77 11.00 -2.64
CA PRO A 85 7.48 10.46 -2.25
C PRO A 85 7.43 10.16 -0.76
N TRP A 86 6.31 10.47 -0.13
CA TRP A 86 6.01 10.02 1.23
C TRP A 86 5.76 8.53 1.24
N LEU A 87 6.04 7.88 2.36
CA LEU A 87 5.61 6.50 2.56
C LEU A 87 4.45 6.47 3.55
N ILE A 88 3.43 5.71 3.21
CA ILE A 88 2.33 5.37 4.12
C ILE A 88 2.52 3.91 4.48
N LEU A 89 2.83 3.63 5.73
CA LEU A 89 3.00 2.26 6.20
C LEU A 89 1.73 1.85 6.97
N ALA A 90 0.95 0.95 6.38
CA ALA A 90 -0.25 0.38 6.96
C ALA A 90 0.04 -1.05 7.44
N GLU A 91 -0.17 -1.29 8.72
CA GLU A 91 0.12 -2.56 9.38
C GLU A 91 -1.17 -3.23 9.84
N LEU A 92 -1.47 -4.42 9.30
CA LEU A 92 -2.58 -5.24 9.78
C LEU A 92 -2.26 -5.79 11.17
N GLN A 93 -3.14 -5.51 12.12
CA GLN A 93 -3.03 -5.97 13.50
C GLN A 93 -3.62 -7.38 13.62
N LEU A 94 -2.80 -8.41 13.65
CA LEU A 94 -3.25 -9.81 13.70
C LEU A 94 -4.12 -10.12 14.93
N GLY A 95 -3.94 -9.36 16.02
CA GLY A 95 -4.76 -9.47 17.22
C GLY A 95 -6.23 -9.12 17.01
N THR A 96 -6.58 -8.43 15.93
CA THR A 96 -7.97 -8.10 15.58
C THR A 96 -8.66 -9.23 14.82
N LEU A 97 -7.91 -10.17 14.27
CA LEU A 97 -8.45 -11.37 13.65
C LEU A 97 -8.91 -12.38 14.68
N SER A 98 -9.96 -13.13 14.36
CA SER A 98 -10.33 -14.29 15.14
C SER A 98 -9.21 -15.35 15.13
N ARG A 99 -9.28 -16.32 16.05
CA ARG A 99 -8.19 -17.28 16.31
C ARG A 99 -7.76 -18.07 15.07
N ASP A 100 -8.72 -18.61 14.31
CA ASP A 100 -8.40 -19.49 13.16
C ASP A 100 -7.68 -18.76 12.03
N PRO A 101 -8.19 -17.65 11.45
CA PRO A 101 -7.48 -16.95 10.38
C PRO A 101 -6.12 -16.39 10.85
N ARG A 102 -6.01 -15.95 12.11
CA ARG A 102 -4.73 -15.53 12.67
C ARG A 102 -3.72 -16.67 12.68
N GLN A 103 -4.07 -17.85 13.17
CA GLN A 103 -3.20 -19.01 13.19
C GLN A 103 -2.79 -19.47 11.78
N ARG A 104 -3.71 -19.44 10.82
CA ARG A 104 -3.40 -19.75 9.40
C ARG A 104 -2.34 -18.81 8.85
N LEU A 105 -2.52 -17.51 9.05
CA LEU A 105 -1.56 -16.51 8.55
C LEU A 105 -0.21 -16.62 9.25
N GLU A 106 -0.19 -16.79 10.57
CA GLU A 106 1.05 -17.05 11.36
C GLU A 106 1.77 -18.32 10.89
N SER A 107 1.03 -19.38 10.57
CA SER A 107 1.60 -20.63 10.05
C SER A 107 2.23 -20.45 8.67
N LEU A 108 1.60 -19.68 7.78
CA LEU A 108 2.20 -19.32 6.48
C LEU A 108 3.50 -18.54 6.67
N MET A 109 3.50 -17.53 7.53
CA MET A 109 4.69 -16.72 7.80
C MET A 109 5.83 -17.53 8.42
N ALA A 110 5.53 -18.54 9.22
CA ALA A 110 6.52 -19.44 9.80
C ALA A 110 7.29 -20.23 8.73
N LEU A 111 6.72 -20.43 7.53
CA LEU A 111 7.37 -21.10 6.40
C LEU A 111 8.36 -20.20 5.63
N ALA A 112 8.42 -18.90 5.94
CA ALA A 112 9.38 -18.01 5.28
C ALA A 112 10.82 -18.43 5.60
N PRO A 113 11.71 -18.55 4.59
CA PRO A 113 13.13 -18.85 4.81
C PRO A 113 13.78 -17.80 5.70
N GLU A 114 14.76 -18.22 6.50
CA GLU A 114 15.49 -17.31 7.40
C GLU A 114 16.19 -16.16 6.64
N ALA A 115 16.67 -16.42 5.42
CA ALA A 115 17.27 -15.40 4.56
C ALA A 115 16.28 -14.30 4.17
N ASP A 116 14.98 -14.62 4.05
CA ASP A 116 13.92 -13.69 3.69
C ASP A 116 13.33 -12.95 4.89
N ARG A 117 13.75 -13.34 6.10
CA ARG A 117 13.39 -12.66 7.35
C ARG A 117 14.39 -11.59 7.76
N ARG A 118 15.51 -11.45 7.05
CA ARG A 118 16.62 -10.54 7.38
C ARG A 118 16.92 -9.62 6.20
N GLY A 119 17.40 -8.43 6.51
CA GLY A 119 17.91 -7.48 5.52
C GLY A 119 17.15 -6.16 5.48
N GLN A 120 17.62 -5.26 4.62
CA GLN A 120 17.10 -3.88 4.55
C GLN A 120 15.93 -3.71 3.58
N ASN A 121 15.67 -4.70 2.71
CA ASN A 121 14.73 -4.57 1.59
C ASN A 121 13.52 -5.49 1.73
N LEU A 122 13.05 -5.74 2.95
CA LEU A 122 11.94 -6.68 3.19
C LEU A 122 10.67 -6.28 2.44
N LEU A 123 10.43 -4.99 2.23
CA LEU A 123 9.28 -4.47 1.49
C LEU A 123 9.40 -4.54 -0.04
N CYS A 124 10.60 -4.85 -0.56
CA CYS A 124 10.87 -4.98 -2.00
C CYS A 124 11.01 -6.44 -2.46
N ARG A 125 10.85 -7.41 -1.56
CA ARG A 125 11.06 -8.84 -1.87
C ARG A 125 9.78 -9.59 -2.22
N GLY A 126 8.64 -8.96 -2.01
CA GLY A 126 7.35 -9.60 -2.17
C GLY A 126 7.03 -10.59 -1.05
N ARG A 127 6.24 -11.62 -1.39
CA ARG A 127 5.83 -12.63 -0.44
C ARG A 127 7.01 -13.56 -0.07
N PRO A 128 7.42 -13.59 1.19
CA PRO A 128 8.56 -14.40 1.61
C PRO A 128 8.20 -15.86 1.95
N TRP A 129 6.91 -16.20 2.06
CA TRP A 129 6.41 -17.56 2.31
C TRP A 129 5.85 -18.20 1.05
N PRO A 130 5.67 -19.53 1.03
CA PRO A 130 5.05 -20.22 -0.11
C PRO A 130 3.64 -19.72 -0.38
N MET A 131 3.18 -19.86 -1.63
CA MET A 131 1.79 -19.56 -1.98
C MET A 131 0.86 -20.47 -1.18
N PRO A 132 -0.19 -19.94 -0.52
CA PRO A 132 -1.20 -20.77 0.11
C PRO A 132 -2.00 -21.56 -0.92
N ASP A 133 -2.78 -22.54 -0.47
CA ASP A 133 -3.85 -23.11 -1.29
C ASP A 133 -5.05 -22.15 -1.39
N TRP A 134 -5.91 -22.40 -2.36
CA TRP A 134 -7.08 -21.56 -2.62
C TRP A 134 -8.05 -21.51 -1.43
N ALA A 135 -8.26 -22.62 -0.74
CA ALA A 135 -9.16 -22.69 0.42
C ALA A 135 -8.64 -21.83 1.60
N THR A 136 -7.33 -21.87 1.83
CA THR A 136 -6.69 -21.01 2.84
C THR A 136 -6.82 -19.53 2.49
N TYR A 137 -6.59 -19.17 1.22
CA TYR A 137 -6.81 -17.79 0.76
C TYR A 137 -8.27 -17.35 0.98
N GLN A 138 -9.25 -18.16 0.54
CA GLN A 138 -10.66 -17.82 0.71
C GLN A 138 -11.06 -17.64 2.17
N ALA A 139 -10.57 -18.51 3.06
CA ALA A 139 -10.83 -18.40 4.50
C ALA A 139 -10.24 -17.10 5.11
N LEU A 140 -9.02 -16.74 4.68
CA LEU A 140 -8.38 -15.50 5.12
C LEU A 140 -9.09 -14.27 4.54
N GLN A 141 -9.46 -14.29 3.26
CA GLN A 141 -10.16 -13.21 2.57
C GLN A 141 -11.54 -12.97 3.18
N ALA A 142 -12.28 -14.02 3.51
CA ALA A 142 -13.59 -13.94 4.15
C ALA A 142 -13.50 -13.38 5.57
N ALA A 143 -12.41 -13.67 6.29
CA ALA A 143 -12.19 -13.15 7.64
C ALA A 143 -11.78 -11.68 7.62
N HIS A 144 -10.88 -11.31 6.70
CA HIS A 144 -10.40 -9.95 6.50
C HIS A 144 -9.76 -9.81 5.12
N PRO A 145 -10.21 -8.88 4.25
CA PRO A 145 -9.69 -8.75 2.89
C PRO A 145 -8.17 -8.57 2.83
N LEU A 146 -7.59 -7.78 3.73
CA LEU A 146 -6.14 -7.55 3.77
C LEU A 146 -5.36 -8.76 4.29
N ALA A 147 -5.96 -9.67 5.08
CA ALA A 147 -5.32 -10.91 5.48
C ALA A 147 -5.18 -11.86 4.28
N GLY A 148 -6.23 -11.97 3.45
CA GLY A 148 -6.17 -12.70 2.18
C GLY A 148 -5.13 -12.11 1.24
N LEU A 149 -5.13 -10.79 1.07
CA LEU A 149 -4.16 -10.09 0.23
C LEU A 149 -2.72 -10.30 0.71
N LEU A 150 -2.44 -10.14 2.00
CA LEU A 150 -1.11 -10.39 2.56
C LEU A 150 -0.65 -11.83 2.38
N ALA A 151 -1.56 -12.80 2.50
CA ALA A 151 -1.22 -14.22 2.31
C ALA A 151 -0.67 -14.51 0.91
N VAL A 152 -1.21 -13.88 -0.13
CA VAL A 152 -0.82 -14.11 -1.53
C VAL A 152 0.20 -13.10 -2.06
N ASN A 153 0.22 -11.88 -1.56
CA ASN A 153 1.10 -10.81 -2.04
C ASN A 153 2.30 -10.54 -1.14
N GLY A 154 2.18 -10.81 0.16
CA GLY A 154 3.19 -10.47 1.17
C GLY A 154 3.25 -8.98 1.49
N PRO A 155 4.17 -8.61 2.40
CA PRO A 155 4.42 -7.20 2.75
C PRO A 155 5.10 -6.46 1.59
N ARG A 156 4.43 -5.47 1.02
CA ARG A 156 4.95 -4.69 -0.12
C ARG A 156 4.14 -3.45 -0.45
N LEU A 157 4.49 -2.78 -1.54
CA LEU A 157 3.74 -1.66 -2.09
C LEU A 157 2.33 -2.13 -2.52
N HIS A 158 1.31 -1.50 -1.93
CA HIS A 158 -0.09 -1.73 -2.25
C HIS A 158 -0.55 -0.86 -3.42
N HIS A 159 -0.23 0.43 -3.37
CA HIS A 159 -0.52 1.38 -4.45
C HIS A 159 0.36 2.62 -4.34
N ALA A 160 0.47 3.34 -5.46
CA ALA A 160 1.03 4.68 -5.52
C ALA A 160 -0.08 5.71 -5.66
N GLY A 161 0.10 6.87 -5.05
CA GLY A 161 -0.79 8.01 -5.19
C GLY A 161 -0.13 9.18 -5.88
N PHE A 162 -0.88 9.86 -6.74
CA PHE A 162 -0.41 11.01 -7.50
C PHE A 162 -1.29 12.23 -7.22
N ASP A 163 -0.68 13.39 -7.04
CA ASP A 163 -1.38 14.66 -6.87
C ASP A 163 -1.69 15.26 -8.24
N CYS A 164 -2.97 15.38 -8.57
CA CYS A 164 -3.43 15.94 -9.84
C CYS A 164 -2.91 17.36 -10.07
N GLN A 165 -2.81 18.18 -9.03
CA GLN A 165 -2.30 19.55 -9.16
C GLN A 165 -0.82 19.56 -9.52
N ARG A 166 -0.03 18.64 -8.97
CA ARG A 166 1.39 18.48 -9.35
C ARG A 166 1.56 17.90 -10.74
N LEU A 167 0.62 17.10 -11.21
CA LEU A 167 0.58 16.60 -12.59
C LEU A 167 0.10 17.66 -13.59
N GLY A 168 -0.42 18.80 -13.13
CA GLY A 168 -0.83 19.92 -13.95
C GLY A 168 -2.23 19.78 -14.55
N ASP A 169 -3.08 18.92 -13.99
CA ASP A 169 -4.45 18.70 -14.48
C ASP A 169 -5.43 18.44 -13.33
N SER A 170 -6.72 18.34 -13.64
CA SER A 170 -7.78 18.07 -12.67
C SER A 170 -8.03 16.55 -12.50
N LEU A 171 -8.56 16.18 -11.35
CA LEU A 171 -9.00 14.80 -11.09
C LEU A 171 -10.06 14.33 -12.11
N GLU A 172 -11.00 15.21 -12.47
CA GLU A 172 -12.05 14.89 -13.46
C GLU A 172 -11.48 14.58 -14.85
N HIS A 173 -10.46 15.33 -15.26
CA HIS A 173 -9.81 15.12 -16.56
C HIS A 173 -9.05 13.78 -16.55
N PHE A 174 -8.25 13.51 -15.50
CA PHE A 174 -7.55 12.23 -15.37
C PHE A 174 -8.51 11.07 -15.26
N ASP A 175 -9.64 11.23 -14.54
CA ASP A 175 -10.67 10.19 -14.42
C ASP A 175 -11.25 9.81 -15.79
N SER A 176 -11.58 10.82 -16.60
CA SER A 176 -12.09 10.60 -17.97
C SER A 176 -11.08 9.85 -18.84
N ARG A 177 -9.81 10.24 -18.81
CA ARG A 177 -8.74 9.60 -19.58
C ARG A 177 -8.44 8.18 -19.11
N LEU A 178 -8.49 7.95 -17.79
CA LEU A 178 -8.32 6.60 -17.20
C LEU A 178 -9.47 5.68 -17.59
N ALA A 179 -10.71 6.21 -17.59
CA ALA A 179 -11.88 5.46 -18.02
C ALA A 179 -11.79 5.02 -19.50
N GLU A 180 -11.26 5.86 -20.39
CA GLU A 180 -10.97 5.51 -21.79
C GLU A 180 -9.95 4.37 -21.92
N LEU A 181 -9.04 4.23 -20.95
CA LEU A 181 -8.05 3.15 -20.89
C LEU A 181 -8.56 1.91 -20.12
N GLY A 182 -9.82 1.93 -19.68
CA GLY A 182 -10.45 0.82 -18.96
C GLY A 182 -10.23 0.82 -17.44
N PHE A 183 -9.62 1.87 -16.88
CA PHE A 183 -9.51 2.05 -15.44
C PHE A 183 -10.73 2.81 -14.92
N HIS A 184 -11.51 2.19 -14.07
CA HIS A 184 -12.70 2.81 -13.45
C HIS A 184 -12.42 3.10 -11.98
N GLY A 185 -12.43 4.38 -11.66
CA GLY A 185 -12.16 4.86 -10.31
C GLY A 185 -13.31 4.59 -9.35
N SER A 186 -12.98 4.31 -8.11
CA SER A 186 -13.91 4.31 -6.99
C SER A 186 -13.75 5.59 -6.18
N SER A 187 -14.85 6.27 -5.93
CA SER A 187 -14.92 7.41 -5.00
C SER A 187 -15.08 6.96 -3.55
N ASP A 188 -15.17 5.66 -3.29
CA ASP A 188 -15.22 5.14 -1.94
C ASP A 188 -13.88 5.42 -1.23
N ARG A 189 -13.91 6.39 -0.31
CA ARG A 189 -12.77 6.78 0.52
C ARG A 189 -12.26 5.64 1.42
N HIS A 190 -12.99 4.53 1.48
CA HIS A 190 -12.65 3.34 2.23
C HIS A 190 -11.90 2.27 1.41
N HIS A 191 -11.72 2.44 0.12
CA HIS A 191 -10.93 1.51 -0.71
C HIS A 191 -9.41 1.54 -0.43
N GLY A 192 -8.92 2.60 0.22
CA GLY A 192 -7.53 2.67 0.64
C GLY A 192 -7.24 1.83 1.89
N ILE A 193 -5.96 1.56 2.12
CA ILE A 193 -5.45 0.93 3.35
C ILE A 193 -5.24 1.95 4.48
N PHE A 194 -5.72 3.17 4.32
CA PHE A 194 -5.68 4.26 5.30
C PHE A 194 -6.89 5.18 5.12
N PRO A 195 -7.28 5.95 6.15
CA PRO A 195 -8.37 6.90 6.06
C PRO A 195 -7.95 8.13 5.23
N VAL A 196 -8.87 8.69 4.46
CA VAL A 196 -8.64 9.89 3.68
C VAL A 196 -9.41 11.04 4.29
N SER A 197 -8.73 12.17 4.51
CA SER A 197 -9.32 13.40 5.01
C SER A 197 -10.38 13.95 4.05
N GLY A 198 -11.40 14.63 4.60
CA GLY A 198 -12.38 15.37 3.82
C GLY A 198 -11.83 16.58 3.05
N LEU A 199 -10.54 16.92 3.26
CA LEU A 199 -9.85 18.02 2.57
C LEU A 199 -9.30 17.61 1.20
N LEU A 200 -9.41 16.32 0.86
CA LEU A 200 -8.97 15.77 -0.42
C LEU A 200 -10.12 15.08 -1.14
N ASP A 201 -10.20 15.28 -2.45
CA ASP A 201 -10.85 14.37 -3.35
C ASP A 201 -9.87 13.22 -3.60
N TYR A 202 -10.32 12.01 -3.34
CA TYR A 202 -9.53 10.78 -3.47
C TYR A 202 -10.26 9.81 -4.38
N ARG A 203 -9.55 9.28 -5.37
CA ARG A 203 -10.09 8.24 -6.23
C ARG A 203 -9.06 7.13 -6.41
N PHE A 204 -9.48 5.89 -6.11
CA PHE A 204 -8.66 4.71 -6.29
C PHE A 204 -9.06 3.99 -7.58
N TYR A 205 -8.07 3.60 -8.37
CA TYR A 205 -8.24 2.86 -9.62
C TYR A 205 -7.59 1.49 -9.44
N PRO A 206 -8.38 0.41 -9.28
CA PRO A 206 -7.85 -0.94 -9.18
C PRO A 206 -7.04 -1.29 -10.43
N ALA A 207 -5.91 -1.96 -10.26
CA ALA A 207 -5.19 -2.59 -11.35
C ALA A 207 -5.96 -3.80 -11.88
N SER A 208 -5.61 -4.26 -13.08
CA SER A 208 -6.22 -5.46 -13.66
C SER A 208 -5.99 -6.68 -12.76
N PRO A 209 -7.02 -7.53 -12.54
CA PRO A 209 -6.89 -8.73 -11.72
C PRO A 209 -5.77 -9.64 -12.21
N GLN A 210 -4.86 -9.99 -11.31
CA GLN A 210 -3.73 -10.86 -11.61
C GLN A 210 -4.12 -12.33 -11.54
N ARG A 211 -3.66 -13.13 -12.51
CA ARG A 211 -3.80 -14.57 -12.50
C ARG A 211 -2.65 -15.18 -11.71
N LEU A 212 -2.96 -15.77 -10.55
CA LEU A 212 -1.98 -16.35 -9.65
C LEU A 212 -2.16 -17.86 -9.55
N PRO A 213 -1.06 -18.65 -9.66
CA PRO A 213 -1.08 -20.06 -9.35
C PRO A 213 -1.04 -20.28 -7.84
N PHE A 214 -2.00 -21.05 -7.31
CA PHE A 214 -2.07 -21.44 -5.90
C PHE A 214 -1.32 -22.76 -5.66
N ALA A 215 -1.07 -23.11 -4.38
CA ALA A 215 -0.24 -24.27 -4.03
C ALA A 215 -0.70 -25.60 -4.63
N ASN A 216 -2.00 -25.77 -4.84
CA ASN A 216 -2.59 -26.98 -5.44
C ASN A 216 -2.57 -26.99 -6.98
N GLY A 217 -1.97 -25.98 -7.62
CA GLY A 217 -1.91 -25.82 -9.06
C GLY A 217 -3.12 -25.11 -9.69
N ASP A 218 -4.13 -24.78 -8.92
CA ASP A 218 -5.28 -24.00 -9.38
C ASP A 218 -4.85 -22.56 -9.65
N GLU A 219 -5.38 -21.96 -10.71
CA GLU A 219 -5.14 -20.56 -11.02
C GLU A 219 -6.40 -19.73 -10.83
N HIS A 220 -6.28 -18.65 -10.06
CA HIS A 220 -7.38 -17.72 -9.79
C HIS A 220 -6.98 -16.27 -10.07
N ARG A 221 -7.97 -15.44 -10.40
CA ARG A 221 -7.78 -14.01 -10.57
C ARG A 221 -7.99 -13.31 -9.23
N ILE A 222 -7.02 -12.49 -8.84
CA ILE A 222 -7.00 -11.75 -7.58
C ILE A 222 -6.81 -10.27 -7.88
N ASP A 223 -7.65 -9.43 -7.27
CA ASP A 223 -7.48 -7.99 -7.29
C ASP A 223 -6.36 -7.60 -6.34
N ILE A 224 -5.29 -7.05 -6.89
CA ILE A 224 -4.12 -6.64 -6.13
C ILE A 224 -3.73 -5.23 -6.58
N GLY A 225 -3.64 -4.31 -5.62
CA GLY A 225 -3.12 -2.98 -5.88
C GLY A 225 -3.94 -2.12 -6.84
N GLY A 226 -3.32 -1.08 -7.32
CA GLY A 226 -3.91 -0.07 -8.18
C GLY A 226 -3.12 1.23 -8.12
N LEU A 227 -3.71 2.31 -8.54
CA LEU A 227 -3.18 3.65 -8.33
C LEU A 227 -4.24 4.54 -7.68
N ALA A 228 -3.82 5.60 -7.05
CA ALA A 228 -4.72 6.62 -6.53
C ALA A 228 -4.40 7.98 -7.13
N LEU A 229 -5.44 8.75 -7.39
CA LEU A 229 -5.35 10.18 -7.66
C LEU A 229 -5.91 10.95 -6.50
N VAL A 230 -5.24 12.01 -6.14
CA VAL A 230 -5.67 12.95 -5.09
C VAL A 230 -5.69 14.37 -5.63
N GLN A 231 -6.66 15.14 -5.18
CA GLN A 231 -6.77 16.56 -5.48
C GLN A 231 -7.25 17.31 -4.24
N LYS A 232 -6.61 18.43 -3.92
CA LYS A 232 -7.04 19.26 -2.79
C LYS A 232 -8.40 19.87 -3.06
N SER A 233 -9.34 19.67 -2.14
CA SER A 233 -10.69 20.27 -2.21
C SER A 233 -10.69 21.76 -1.87
N VAL A 234 -9.61 22.26 -1.25
CA VAL A 234 -9.49 23.66 -0.83
C VAL A 234 -8.37 24.32 -1.65
N SER A 235 -8.68 25.42 -2.32
CA SER A 235 -7.76 26.21 -3.15
C SER A 235 -6.75 27.02 -2.32
N ALA A 236 -6.35 26.56 -1.18
CA ALA A 236 -5.41 27.26 -0.34
C ALA A 236 -4.23 26.32 -0.02
N ASN A 237 -3.08 26.82 -0.31
CA ASN A 237 -1.80 26.52 0.28
C ASN A 237 -0.86 25.61 -0.51
N GLN A 238 0.40 25.94 -0.33
CA GLN A 238 1.60 25.27 -0.75
C GLN A 238 1.80 23.89 -0.09
N ASP A 239 0.86 23.45 0.77
CA ASP A 239 0.95 22.17 1.45
C ASP A 239 0.79 21.02 0.46
N ARG A 240 1.58 19.99 0.63
CA ARG A 240 1.48 18.78 -0.18
C ARG A 240 0.16 18.06 0.12
N ALA A 241 -0.46 17.46 -0.91
CA ALA A 241 -1.71 16.72 -0.75
C ALA A 241 -1.59 15.61 0.30
N VAL A 242 -0.43 14.96 0.39
CA VAL A 242 -0.18 13.88 1.35
C VAL A 242 -0.28 14.31 2.81
N GLU A 243 0.00 15.57 3.13
CA GLU A 243 -0.14 16.12 4.49
C GLU A 243 -1.60 16.16 4.95
N LEU A 244 -2.52 16.13 3.99
CA LEU A 244 -3.97 16.19 4.21
C LEU A 244 -4.63 14.79 4.16
N LEU A 245 -3.89 13.71 3.89
CA LEU A 245 -4.47 12.37 3.74
C LEU A 245 -5.12 11.86 5.03
N LEU A 246 -4.47 12.05 6.17
CA LEU A 246 -4.97 11.52 7.44
C LEU A 246 -5.75 12.59 8.21
N PRO A 247 -6.94 12.23 8.74
CA PRO A 247 -7.74 13.15 9.53
C PRO A 247 -6.99 13.62 10.80
N HIS A 248 -6.93 14.93 11.01
CA HIS A 248 -6.22 15.51 12.16
C HIS A 248 -6.82 15.16 13.54
N HIS A 249 -8.11 14.79 13.59
CA HIS A 249 -8.84 14.50 14.83
C HIS A 249 -8.88 13.01 15.22
N THR A 250 -8.30 12.14 14.43
CA THR A 250 -8.18 10.70 14.76
C THR A 250 -6.78 10.33 15.25
N ARG A 251 -6.01 11.32 15.73
CA ARG A 251 -4.69 11.09 16.30
C ARG A 251 -4.82 10.34 17.62
N CYS A 252 -4.65 9.02 17.61
CA CYS A 252 -4.32 8.29 18.82
C CYS A 252 -2.80 8.42 19.01
N GLU A 253 -2.38 9.28 19.91
CA GLU A 253 -1.03 9.23 20.44
C GLU A 253 -0.93 7.95 21.27
N ILE A 254 -0.39 6.92 20.70
CA ILE A 254 0.05 5.75 21.44
C ILE A 254 1.43 6.13 21.97
N ALA A 255 1.46 6.49 23.25
CA ALA A 255 2.69 6.75 23.97
C ALA A 255 3.58 5.51 24.04
#